data_08a3bb79ce05968e6d03bbce512db0ce
#
_entry.id   08a3bb79ce05968e6d03bbce512db0ce
#
_cell.length_a   1.000
_cell.length_b   1.000
_cell.length_c   1.000
_cell.angle_alpha   90.00
_cell.angle_beta   90.00
_cell.angle_gamma   90.00
#
_symmetry.space_group_name_H-M   'P 1'
#
loop_
_entity.id
_entity.type
_entity.pdbx_description
1 polymer ?
#
loop_
_entity_poly.entity_id
_entity_poly.type
_entity_poly.pdbx_seq_one_letter_code
_entity_poly.pdbx_strand_id
1 'polypeptide(L)'
;MKPFVSFFYLFTLLLLSIGQYSKEVSLFDGLTFNGWEGDTLNTWRIEDNMIIGGSLIKNVPENNFLCTRRSYSNFILKFKIKLVGHEGFINAGLQFRSVRATNPSNEMIGYQADWGKDYWASLYDESRRNKTLASPDSTKVLTWIKQNDWNDYVILANNNRIRLFINGHKSVDYLESDPSIPLSGLIGLQIHGGGKAEVYFKELYIKKL
;
A
#
# COMPACT_ATOMS: atom_id res chain seq x y z
N MET A 1 -63.06 47.17 -10.23
CA MET A 1 -61.72 46.68 -10.62
C MET A 1 -61.04 46.14 -9.37
N LYS A 2 -60.88 44.83 -9.28
CA LYS A 2 -60.17 44.18 -8.16
C LYS A 2 -58.77 43.81 -8.69
N PRO A 3 -57.68 43.99 -7.93
CA PRO A 3 -56.38 43.60 -8.38
C PRO A 3 -56.17 42.09 -8.15
N PHE A 4 -55.63 41.45 -9.18
CA PHE A 4 -55.14 40.06 -9.14
C PHE A 4 -53.76 40.05 -8.50
N VAL A 5 -53.61 39.37 -7.38
CA VAL A 5 -52.31 39.11 -6.71
C VAL A 5 -51.84 37.75 -7.18
N SER A 6 -50.75 37.74 -7.99
CA SER A 6 -50.11 36.54 -8.50
C SER A 6 -49.07 36.07 -7.47
N PHE A 7 -49.34 34.90 -6.86
CA PHE A 7 -48.36 34.24 -5.97
C PHE A 7 -47.39 33.42 -6.81
N PHE A 8 -46.14 33.87 -6.88
CA PHE A 8 -45.02 33.06 -7.41
C PHE A 8 -44.55 32.13 -6.31
N TYR A 9 -44.79 30.83 -6.46
CA TYR A 9 -44.16 29.77 -5.64
C TYR A 9 -42.73 29.53 -6.15
N LEU A 10 -41.72 29.97 -5.39
CA LEU A 10 -40.33 29.67 -5.62
C LEU A 10 -40.05 28.24 -5.06
N PHE A 11 -40.00 27.26 -5.97
CA PHE A 11 -39.60 25.89 -5.62
C PHE A 11 -38.10 25.83 -5.51
N THR A 12 -37.56 25.93 -4.30
CA THR A 12 -36.13 25.67 -4.02
C THR A 12 -35.87 24.18 -4.04
N LEU A 13 -35.26 23.72 -5.15
CA LEU A 13 -34.76 22.34 -5.26
C LEU A 13 -33.56 22.19 -4.35
N LEU A 14 -33.74 21.56 -3.20
CA LEU A 14 -32.65 21.16 -2.31
C LEU A 14 -31.96 19.92 -2.93
N LEU A 15 -30.87 20.12 -3.68
CA LEU A 15 -30.01 19.04 -4.16
C LEU A 15 -29.27 18.45 -2.96
N LEU A 16 -29.84 17.38 -2.39
CA LEU A 16 -29.13 16.51 -1.46
C LEU A 16 -28.02 15.82 -2.22
N SER A 17 -26.78 16.31 -2.09
CA SER A 17 -25.60 15.57 -2.52
C SER A 17 -25.46 14.32 -1.64
N ILE A 18 -25.97 13.20 -2.14
CA ILE A 18 -25.70 11.89 -1.54
C ILE A 18 -24.21 11.64 -1.76
N GLY A 19 -23.41 11.90 -0.76
CA GLY A 19 -22.00 11.55 -0.75
C GLY A 19 -21.89 10.05 -1.04
N GLN A 20 -21.36 9.69 -2.20
CA GLN A 20 -21.18 8.31 -2.58
C GLN A 20 -20.07 7.73 -1.70
N TYR A 21 -20.46 7.08 -0.59
CA TYR A 21 -19.52 6.33 0.24
C TYR A 21 -18.93 5.21 -0.59
N SER A 22 -17.65 5.38 -0.98
CA SER A 22 -16.97 4.32 -1.73
C SER A 22 -16.84 3.07 -0.84
N LYS A 23 -17.31 1.94 -1.37
CA LYS A 23 -17.25 0.64 -0.68
C LYS A 23 -15.80 0.17 -0.64
N GLU A 24 -15.42 -0.47 0.47
CA GLU A 24 -14.17 -1.22 0.55
C GLU A 24 -14.24 -2.43 -0.40
N VAL A 25 -13.23 -2.63 -1.22
CA VAL A 25 -13.17 -3.74 -2.20
C VAL A 25 -11.88 -4.53 -2.01
N SER A 26 -11.93 -5.84 -2.27
CA SER A 26 -10.74 -6.68 -2.28
C SER A 26 -9.90 -6.41 -3.52
N LEU A 27 -8.58 -6.33 -3.34
CA LEU A 27 -7.60 -6.29 -4.43
C LEU A 27 -7.15 -7.68 -4.86
N PHE A 28 -7.45 -8.71 -4.08
CA PHE A 28 -7.06 -10.09 -4.34
C PHE A 28 -8.26 -11.01 -4.12
N ASP A 29 -8.52 -11.89 -5.08
CA ASP A 29 -9.66 -12.81 -5.05
C ASP A 29 -9.39 -14.09 -4.25
N GLY A 30 -8.16 -14.28 -3.76
CA GLY A 30 -7.71 -15.46 -3.04
C GLY A 30 -7.22 -16.60 -3.96
N LEU A 31 -7.43 -16.51 -5.26
CA LEU A 31 -7.25 -17.65 -6.18
C LEU A 31 -6.36 -17.33 -7.38
N THR A 32 -6.38 -16.11 -7.88
CA THR A 32 -5.71 -15.74 -9.13
C THR A 32 -4.92 -14.43 -9.02
N PHE A 33 -3.96 -14.24 -9.92
CA PHE A 33 -3.28 -12.95 -10.10
C PHE A 33 -4.05 -11.98 -11.02
N ASN A 34 -5.37 -12.17 -11.16
CA ASN A 34 -6.18 -11.24 -11.94
C ASN A 34 -6.10 -9.81 -11.38
N GLY A 35 -5.75 -8.85 -12.23
CA GLY A 35 -5.53 -7.46 -11.82
C GLY A 35 -4.12 -7.16 -11.30
N TRP A 36 -3.23 -8.15 -11.25
CA TRP A 36 -1.84 -8.05 -10.87
C TRP A 36 -0.89 -8.39 -12.02
N GLU A 37 0.35 -7.94 -11.95
CA GLU A 37 1.43 -8.30 -12.86
C GLU A 37 2.78 -8.32 -12.13
N GLY A 38 3.61 -9.30 -12.48
CA GLY A 38 4.93 -9.53 -11.89
C GLY A 38 5.46 -10.90 -12.30
N ASP A 39 6.60 -11.30 -11.74
CA ASP A 39 7.19 -12.62 -11.98
C ASP A 39 6.43 -13.71 -11.19
N THR A 40 5.32 -14.17 -11.77
CA THR A 40 4.49 -15.26 -11.21
C THR A 40 4.98 -16.65 -11.58
N LEU A 41 6.08 -16.76 -12.31
CA LEU A 41 6.69 -18.03 -12.66
C LEU A 41 7.76 -18.46 -11.64
N ASN A 42 8.51 -17.51 -11.09
CA ASN A 42 9.67 -17.83 -10.25
C ASN A 42 9.58 -17.24 -8.84
N THR A 43 8.98 -16.05 -8.69
CA THR A 43 9.04 -15.31 -7.43
C THR A 43 7.72 -15.30 -6.67
N TRP A 44 6.60 -15.06 -7.36
CA TRP A 44 5.28 -14.91 -6.71
C TRP A 44 4.40 -16.12 -6.96
N ARG A 45 3.74 -16.62 -5.90
CA ARG A 45 2.80 -17.74 -5.96
C ARG A 45 1.59 -17.48 -5.07
N ILE A 46 0.55 -18.28 -5.27
CA ILE A 46 -0.66 -18.25 -4.45
C ILE A 46 -0.78 -19.61 -3.75
N GLU A 47 -0.88 -19.60 -2.43
CA GLU A 47 -1.12 -20.77 -1.59
C GLU A 47 -2.08 -20.36 -0.45
N ASP A 48 -3.05 -21.18 -0.12
CA ASP A 48 -3.98 -21.00 0.99
C ASP A 48 -4.62 -19.59 1.04
N ASN A 49 -5.08 -19.08 -0.09
CA ASN A 49 -5.65 -17.74 -0.24
C ASN A 49 -4.68 -16.59 0.12
N MET A 50 -3.38 -16.83 0.00
CA MET A 50 -2.33 -15.84 0.25
C MET A 50 -1.49 -15.62 -1.00
N ILE A 51 -0.99 -14.40 -1.17
CA ILE A 51 0.09 -14.09 -2.09
C ILE A 51 1.40 -14.24 -1.34
N ILE A 52 2.32 -15.06 -1.87
CA ILE A 52 3.61 -15.34 -1.27
C ILE A 52 4.70 -14.95 -2.27
N GLY A 53 5.67 -14.15 -1.82
CA GLY A 53 6.85 -13.77 -2.61
C GLY A 53 8.13 -14.28 -1.99
N GLY A 54 9.07 -14.72 -2.83
CA GLY A 54 10.38 -15.18 -2.39
C GLY A 54 10.49 -16.67 -2.10
N SER A 55 11.56 -17.06 -1.39
CA SER A 55 11.89 -18.46 -1.09
C SER A 55 12.74 -18.55 0.18
N LEU A 56 12.45 -19.54 1.04
CA LEU A 56 13.29 -19.90 2.18
C LEU A 56 14.46 -20.83 1.79
N ILE A 57 14.44 -21.37 0.58
CA ILE A 57 15.45 -22.32 0.09
C ILE A 57 16.48 -21.63 -0.82
N LYS A 58 15.99 -20.76 -1.71
CA LYS A 58 16.80 -20.05 -2.70
C LYS A 58 16.92 -18.58 -2.31
N ASN A 59 18.09 -18.00 -2.52
CA ASN A 59 18.27 -16.56 -2.41
C ASN A 59 17.39 -15.84 -3.42
N VAL A 60 16.69 -14.79 -3.00
CA VAL A 60 16.00 -13.86 -3.90
C VAL A 60 17.09 -13.01 -4.58
N PRO A 61 17.27 -13.10 -5.90
CA PRO A 61 18.45 -12.52 -6.55
C PRO A 61 18.43 -10.99 -6.57
N GLU A 62 17.26 -10.40 -6.71
CA GLU A 62 17.05 -8.95 -6.84
C GLU A 62 15.66 -8.57 -6.31
N ASN A 63 15.42 -7.27 -6.12
CA ASN A 63 14.10 -6.79 -5.74
C ASN A 63 13.04 -7.26 -6.73
N ASN A 64 11.92 -7.71 -6.22
CA ASN A 64 10.84 -8.18 -7.07
C ASN A 64 9.49 -7.64 -6.58
N PHE A 65 8.67 -7.20 -7.52
CA PHE A 65 7.40 -6.56 -7.22
C PHE A 65 6.24 -7.21 -7.97
N LEU A 66 5.17 -7.52 -7.25
CA LEU A 66 3.88 -7.86 -7.82
C LEU A 66 2.97 -6.63 -7.75
N CYS A 67 2.64 -6.05 -8.90
CA CYS A 67 1.98 -4.74 -8.99
C CYS A 67 0.55 -4.85 -9.46
N THR A 68 -0.31 -3.97 -8.96
CA THR A 68 -1.65 -3.79 -9.53
C THR A 68 -1.55 -3.20 -10.95
N ARG A 69 -2.48 -3.61 -11.83
CA ARG A 69 -2.61 -3.01 -13.18
C ARG A 69 -3.28 -1.64 -13.16
N ARG A 70 -3.91 -1.27 -12.03
CA ARG A 70 -4.62 0.00 -11.84
C ARG A 70 -3.86 0.90 -10.88
N SER A 71 -3.91 2.20 -11.13
CA SER A 71 -3.38 3.23 -10.24
C SER A 71 -4.43 3.68 -9.23
N TYR A 72 -3.94 4.15 -8.09
CA TYR A 72 -4.75 4.65 -6.97
C TYR A 72 -4.17 5.98 -6.48
N SER A 73 -5.06 6.92 -6.14
CA SER A 73 -4.67 8.25 -5.64
C SER A 73 -4.94 8.41 -4.14
N ASN A 74 -6.19 8.65 -3.78
CA ASN A 74 -6.62 8.79 -2.38
C ASN A 74 -7.31 7.50 -1.93
N PHE A 75 -6.79 6.89 -0.86
CA PHE A 75 -7.31 5.59 -0.42
C PHE A 75 -6.94 5.28 1.04
N ILE A 76 -7.69 4.33 1.59
CA ILE A 76 -7.29 3.52 2.74
C ILE A 76 -7.03 2.11 2.21
N LEU A 77 -5.82 1.61 2.39
CA LEU A 77 -5.44 0.23 2.07
C LEU A 77 -5.17 -0.52 3.37
N LYS A 78 -5.81 -1.66 3.54
CA LYS A 78 -5.65 -2.56 4.68
C LYS A 78 -5.15 -3.89 4.17
N PHE A 79 -4.21 -4.49 4.87
CA PHE A 79 -3.70 -5.82 4.56
C PHE A 79 -3.04 -6.46 5.76
N LYS A 80 -2.86 -7.77 5.70
CA LYS A 80 -2.00 -8.50 6.63
C LYS A 80 -0.69 -8.86 5.95
N ILE A 81 0.40 -8.69 6.68
CA ILE A 81 1.75 -9.02 6.22
C ILE A 81 2.45 -9.92 7.24
N LYS A 82 3.19 -10.90 6.75
CA LYS A 82 4.13 -11.72 7.51
C LYS A 82 5.41 -11.86 6.69
N LEU A 83 6.57 -11.69 7.32
CA LEU A 83 7.89 -11.88 6.73
C LEU A 83 8.65 -12.91 7.53
N VAL A 84 9.16 -13.92 6.87
CA VAL A 84 10.01 -14.96 7.45
C VAL A 84 11.29 -15.05 6.64
N GLY A 85 12.41 -15.25 7.31
CA GLY A 85 13.69 -15.40 6.65
C GLY A 85 14.77 -15.74 7.66
N HIS A 86 15.92 -16.23 7.19
CA HIS A 86 16.98 -16.71 8.06
C HIS A 86 18.40 -16.42 7.55
N GLU A 87 18.55 -15.95 6.32
CA GLU A 87 19.85 -15.70 5.72
C GLU A 87 19.81 -14.47 4.79
N GLY A 88 20.83 -13.64 4.85
CA GLY A 88 20.96 -12.44 4.02
C GLY A 88 20.10 -11.28 4.47
N PHE A 89 19.71 -10.43 3.56
CA PHE A 89 18.89 -9.25 3.85
C PHE A 89 17.39 -9.61 3.85
N ILE A 90 16.78 -9.61 5.01
CA ILE A 90 15.38 -9.98 5.23
C ILE A 90 14.53 -8.72 5.29
N ASN A 91 14.00 -8.32 4.14
CA ASN A 91 13.16 -7.14 4.00
C ASN A 91 12.08 -7.37 2.93
N ALA A 92 10.97 -6.71 3.10
CA ALA A 92 9.82 -6.70 2.23
C ALA A 92 9.07 -5.38 2.43
N GLY A 93 7.99 -5.17 1.71
CA GLY A 93 7.17 -3.99 1.89
C GLY A 93 6.01 -3.93 0.92
N LEU A 94 5.32 -2.81 0.95
CA LEU A 94 4.27 -2.50 0.00
C LEU A 94 4.49 -1.11 -0.57
N GLN A 95 4.74 -1.06 -1.88
CA GLN A 95 4.83 0.18 -2.66
C GLN A 95 3.43 0.73 -2.92
N PHE A 96 3.29 2.04 -2.90
CA PHE A 96 2.05 2.73 -3.26
C PHE A 96 2.33 4.10 -3.89
N ARG A 97 1.41 4.56 -4.72
CA ARG A 97 1.60 5.77 -5.54
C ARG A 97 2.95 5.73 -6.28
N SER A 98 3.30 4.55 -6.77
CA SER A 98 4.61 4.27 -7.38
C SER A 98 4.44 3.91 -8.84
N VAL A 99 5.52 3.99 -9.59
CA VAL A 99 5.61 3.54 -10.97
C VAL A 99 6.72 2.50 -11.11
N ARG A 100 6.62 1.62 -12.10
CA ARG A 100 7.74 0.73 -12.41
C ARG A 100 8.88 1.54 -12.99
N ALA A 101 10.11 1.24 -12.58
CA ALA A 101 11.30 1.76 -13.20
C ALA A 101 11.49 1.13 -14.60
N THR A 102 12.08 1.88 -15.51
CA THR A 102 12.45 1.36 -16.83
C THR A 102 13.84 0.74 -16.81
N ASN A 103 14.71 1.24 -15.94
CA ASN A 103 16.07 0.75 -15.76
C ASN A 103 16.55 1.02 -14.32
N PRO A 104 16.81 -0.04 -13.54
CA PRO A 104 16.55 -1.44 -13.87
C PRO A 104 15.03 -1.76 -13.81
N SER A 105 14.57 -2.69 -14.63
CA SER A 105 13.14 -3.02 -14.79
C SER A 105 12.55 -3.80 -13.60
N ASN A 106 13.41 -4.31 -12.72
CA ASN A 106 13.01 -4.99 -11.48
C ASN A 106 12.70 -4.02 -10.33
N GLU A 107 12.80 -2.70 -10.54
CA GLU A 107 12.57 -1.71 -9.50
C GLU A 107 11.26 -0.95 -9.65
N MET A 108 10.85 -0.31 -8.54
CA MET A 108 9.77 0.66 -8.51
C MET A 108 10.26 2.00 -7.96
N ILE A 109 9.61 3.08 -8.40
CA ILE A 109 9.92 4.45 -7.99
C ILE A 109 8.72 5.00 -7.23
N GLY A 110 8.87 5.30 -5.94
CA GLY A 110 7.81 5.89 -5.13
C GLY A 110 7.83 5.50 -3.66
N TYR A 111 6.70 5.68 -2.98
CA TYR A 111 6.60 5.42 -1.55
C TYR A 111 6.49 3.93 -1.24
N GLN A 112 7.19 3.49 -0.21
CA GLN A 112 7.10 2.15 0.36
C GLN A 112 6.71 2.20 1.83
N ALA A 113 5.69 1.45 2.19
CA ALA A 113 5.41 1.02 3.55
C ALA A 113 6.32 -0.17 3.85
N ASP A 114 7.41 0.08 4.53
CA ASP A 114 8.53 -0.85 4.66
C ASP A 114 8.30 -1.88 5.76
N TRP A 115 8.85 -3.08 5.60
CA TRP A 115 8.68 -4.20 6.51
C TRP A 115 9.92 -5.07 6.57
N GLY A 116 10.74 -4.89 7.60
CA GLY A 116 11.97 -5.64 7.84
C GLY A 116 12.75 -5.07 9.01
N LYS A 117 13.77 -5.78 9.46
CA LYS A 117 14.64 -5.31 10.53
C LYS A 117 15.21 -3.94 10.15
N ASP A 118 15.23 -3.03 11.11
CA ASP A 118 15.67 -1.63 11.00
C ASP A 118 14.75 -0.70 10.17
N TYR A 119 13.70 -1.26 9.52
CA TYR A 119 12.74 -0.52 8.68
C TYR A 119 11.28 -0.73 9.10
N TRP A 120 11.02 -1.39 10.25
CA TRP A 120 9.67 -1.75 10.68
C TRP A 120 8.69 -0.58 10.63
N ALA A 121 7.66 -0.74 9.77
CA ALA A 121 6.56 0.21 9.63
C ALA A 121 7.00 1.65 9.35
N SER A 122 8.13 1.84 8.68
CA SER A 122 8.62 3.13 8.18
C SER A 122 8.05 3.47 6.80
N LEU A 123 8.17 4.73 6.43
CA LEU A 123 7.91 5.23 5.09
C LEU A 123 9.24 5.48 4.39
N TYR A 124 9.53 4.69 3.37
CA TYR A 124 10.70 4.83 2.51
C TYR A 124 10.32 5.42 1.16
N ASP A 125 11.25 6.03 0.47
CA ASP A 125 11.07 6.55 -0.88
C ASP A 125 12.03 5.84 -1.85
N GLU A 126 11.52 4.77 -2.45
CA GLU A 126 12.27 3.83 -3.28
C GLU A 126 12.65 4.45 -4.61
N SER A 127 13.91 4.28 -5.00
CA SER A 127 14.48 4.65 -6.31
C SER A 127 14.23 6.10 -6.76
N ARG A 128 13.61 6.94 -5.93
CA ARG A 128 13.41 8.37 -6.16
C ARG A 128 14.33 9.21 -5.29
N ARG A 129 14.16 9.14 -3.96
CA ARG A 129 15.01 9.83 -2.98
C ARG A 129 15.96 8.88 -2.24
N ASN A 130 15.71 7.57 -2.32
CA ASN A 130 16.49 6.50 -1.69
C ASN A 130 16.75 6.76 -0.20
N LYS A 131 15.70 7.10 0.54
CA LYS A 131 15.79 7.39 1.97
C LYS A 131 14.47 7.14 2.71
N THR A 132 14.60 6.85 3.98
CA THR A 132 13.47 6.88 4.92
C THR A 132 12.98 8.31 5.11
N LEU A 133 11.70 8.54 4.82
CA LEU A 133 11.05 9.85 4.97
C LEU A 133 10.52 10.06 6.37
N ALA A 134 10.03 8.99 6.99
CA ALA A 134 9.53 8.98 8.36
C ALA A 134 9.58 7.56 8.93
N SER A 135 9.86 7.45 10.21
CA SER A 135 9.89 6.18 10.93
C SER A 135 9.27 6.32 12.32
N PRO A 136 8.74 5.25 12.89
CA PRO A 136 8.38 5.21 14.29
C PRO A 136 9.64 5.24 15.17
N ASP A 137 9.46 5.45 16.47
CA ASP A 137 10.50 5.19 17.46
C ASP A 137 10.90 3.71 17.39
N SER A 138 12.21 3.45 17.23
CA SER A 138 12.78 2.13 16.98
C SER A 138 12.56 1.13 18.12
N THR A 139 12.44 1.62 19.35
CA THR A 139 12.20 0.77 20.52
C THR A 139 10.71 0.49 20.71
N LYS A 140 9.87 1.49 20.47
CA LYS A 140 8.41 1.33 20.59
C LYS A 140 7.85 0.42 19.52
N VAL A 141 8.30 0.54 18.26
CA VAL A 141 7.79 -0.31 17.18
C VAL A 141 7.96 -1.79 17.46
N LEU A 142 9.04 -2.19 18.13
CA LEU A 142 9.29 -3.58 18.51
C LEU A 142 8.25 -4.13 19.50
N THR A 143 7.56 -3.27 20.26
CA THR A 143 6.46 -3.68 21.13
C THR A 143 5.13 -3.81 20.40
N TRP A 144 5.00 -3.27 19.19
CA TRP A 144 3.78 -3.29 18.39
C TRP A 144 3.75 -4.44 17.39
N ILE A 145 4.93 -4.82 16.87
CA ILE A 145 5.05 -5.84 15.81
C ILE A 145 5.12 -7.26 16.38
N LYS A 146 4.72 -8.22 15.56
CA LYS A 146 4.89 -9.64 15.77
C LYS A 146 5.88 -10.14 14.72
N GLN A 147 7.13 -10.33 15.10
CA GLN A 147 8.17 -10.84 14.20
C GLN A 147 7.83 -12.27 13.76
N ASN A 148 8.06 -12.58 12.49
CA ASN A 148 7.75 -13.87 11.86
C ASN A 148 6.27 -14.30 11.94
N ASP A 149 5.37 -13.39 12.28
CA ASP A 149 3.94 -13.64 12.40
C ASP A 149 3.13 -12.55 11.68
N TRP A 150 1.81 -12.74 11.64
CA TRP A 150 0.88 -11.83 10.99
C TRP A 150 0.72 -10.49 11.71
N ASN A 151 0.87 -9.43 10.93
CA ASN A 151 0.66 -8.06 11.37
C ASN A 151 -0.39 -7.36 10.50
N ASP A 152 -1.27 -6.60 11.14
CA ASP A 152 -2.24 -5.76 10.46
C ASP A 152 -1.58 -4.45 10.04
N TYR A 153 -1.56 -4.16 8.75
CA TYR A 153 -1.00 -2.93 8.19
C TYR A 153 -2.09 -2.08 7.55
N VAL A 154 -2.08 -0.77 7.82
CA VAL A 154 -2.99 0.19 7.19
C VAL A 154 -2.20 1.35 6.62
N ILE A 155 -2.44 1.66 5.35
CA ILE A 155 -1.94 2.83 4.65
C ILE A 155 -3.13 3.75 4.39
N LEU A 156 -3.06 4.99 4.91
CA LEU A 156 -3.99 6.06 4.58
C LEU A 156 -3.23 7.11 3.77
N ALA A 157 -3.55 7.19 2.48
CA ALA A 157 -3.01 8.20 1.58
C ALA A 157 -4.15 9.13 1.15
N ASN A 158 -4.11 10.38 1.60
CA ASN A 158 -5.14 11.38 1.28
C ASN A 158 -4.48 12.72 0.92
N ASN A 159 -4.66 13.16 -0.31
CA ASN A 159 -3.92 14.27 -0.90
C ASN A 159 -2.41 14.07 -0.66
N ASN A 160 -1.71 15.04 -0.13
CA ASN A 160 -0.28 14.99 0.17
C ASN A 160 0.06 14.42 1.57
N ARG A 161 -0.93 13.91 2.33
CA ARG A 161 -0.69 13.32 3.65
C ARG A 161 -0.72 11.81 3.60
N ILE A 162 0.29 11.19 4.19
CA ILE A 162 0.47 9.74 4.30
C ILE A 162 0.53 9.37 5.78
N ARG A 163 -0.31 8.40 6.18
CA ARG A 163 -0.26 7.82 7.52
C ARG A 163 -0.16 6.31 7.41
N LEU A 164 0.75 5.74 8.20
CA LEU A 164 0.92 4.31 8.32
C LEU A 164 0.53 3.86 9.73
N PHE A 165 -0.11 2.70 9.79
CA PHE A 165 -0.49 2.07 11.06
C PHE A 165 -0.09 0.61 11.03
N ILE A 166 0.42 0.11 12.15
CA ILE A 166 0.76 -1.28 12.37
C ILE A 166 0.11 -1.78 13.66
N ASN A 167 -0.67 -2.86 13.57
CA ASN A 167 -1.41 -3.44 14.70
C ASN A 167 -2.19 -2.39 15.51
N GLY A 168 -2.82 -1.42 14.84
CA GLY A 168 -3.58 -0.33 15.44
C GLY A 168 -2.76 0.88 15.92
N HIS A 169 -1.44 0.80 15.92
CA HIS A 169 -0.55 1.90 16.32
C HIS A 169 -0.14 2.74 15.10
N LYS A 170 -0.28 4.06 15.21
CA LYS A 170 0.20 4.98 14.16
C LYS A 170 1.73 5.02 14.17
N SER A 171 2.36 4.48 13.14
CA SER A 171 3.82 4.47 12.99
C SER A 171 4.36 5.69 12.27
N VAL A 172 3.60 6.21 11.28
CA VAL A 172 4.00 7.37 10.46
C VAL A 172 2.84 8.34 10.32
N ASP A 173 3.17 9.63 10.33
CA ASP A 173 2.30 10.73 9.90
C ASP A 173 3.16 11.72 9.11
N TYR A 174 3.16 11.58 7.79
CA TYR A 174 4.03 12.32 6.87
C TYR A 174 3.21 13.25 5.98
N LEU A 175 3.69 14.46 5.80
CA LEU A 175 3.14 15.44 4.87
C LEU A 175 4.15 15.70 3.74
N GLU A 176 3.81 15.32 2.52
CA GLU A 176 4.63 15.62 1.36
C GLU A 176 4.56 17.10 1.03
N SER A 177 5.71 17.75 1.05
CA SER A 177 5.84 19.17 0.78
C SER A 177 6.24 19.50 -0.66
N ASP A 178 6.74 18.51 -1.40
CA ASP A 178 7.13 18.67 -2.79
C ASP A 178 5.91 18.46 -3.72
N PRO A 179 5.41 19.55 -4.36
CA PRO A 179 4.23 19.47 -5.22
C PRO A 179 4.51 18.71 -6.54
N SER A 180 5.76 18.45 -6.88
CA SER A 180 6.12 17.68 -8.08
C SER A 180 5.93 16.17 -7.91
N ILE A 181 5.78 15.69 -6.68
CA ILE A 181 5.59 14.27 -6.40
C ILE A 181 4.16 13.84 -6.76
N PRO A 182 4.00 12.84 -7.65
CA PRO A 182 2.68 12.35 -8.05
C PRO A 182 1.86 11.82 -6.88
N LEU A 183 0.58 12.20 -6.80
CA LEU A 183 -0.36 11.73 -5.78
C LEU A 183 -1.10 10.45 -6.19
N SER A 184 -0.72 9.81 -7.30
CA SER A 184 -1.31 8.56 -7.77
C SER A 184 -0.24 7.64 -8.37
N GLY A 185 -0.52 6.36 -8.37
CA GLY A 185 0.35 5.34 -8.93
C GLY A 185 -0.12 3.94 -8.57
N LEU A 186 0.69 2.96 -8.89
CA LEU A 186 0.44 1.55 -8.64
C LEU A 186 0.61 1.23 -7.14
N ILE A 187 0.03 0.09 -6.75
CA ILE A 187 0.35 -0.64 -5.53
C ILE A 187 1.22 -1.82 -5.95
N GLY A 188 2.33 -2.07 -5.23
CA GLY A 188 3.25 -3.17 -5.50
C GLY A 188 3.64 -3.89 -4.21
N LEU A 189 3.41 -5.19 -4.15
CA LEU A 189 3.95 -6.05 -3.09
C LEU A 189 5.42 -6.30 -3.38
N GLN A 190 6.30 -6.14 -2.39
CA GLN A 190 7.74 -6.30 -2.55
C GLN A 190 8.26 -7.47 -1.74
N ILE A 191 9.19 -8.22 -2.34
CA ILE A 191 10.22 -9.00 -1.65
C ILE A 191 11.59 -8.45 -2.05
N HIS A 192 12.45 -8.13 -1.07
CA HIS A 192 13.77 -7.59 -1.33
C HIS A 192 14.75 -8.69 -1.74
N GLY A 193 15.64 -8.35 -2.65
CA GLY A 193 16.75 -9.20 -3.07
C GLY A 193 17.80 -9.36 -1.98
N GLY A 194 18.63 -10.41 -2.11
CA GLY A 194 19.80 -10.62 -1.26
C GLY A 194 19.55 -11.44 0.01
N GLY A 195 18.38 -12.07 0.13
CA GLY A 195 18.07 -12.94 1.28
C GLY A 195 17.30 -14.21 0.93
N LYS A 196 17.36 -15.22 1.81
CA LYS A 196 16.44 -16.36 1.82
C LYS A 196 15.27 -16.00 2.71
N ALA A 197 14.23 -15.43 2.10
CA ALA A 197 13.06 -14.91 2.77
C ALA A 197 11.79 -15.15 1.99
N GLU A 198 10.69 -15.25 2.70
CA GLU A 198 9.33 -15.25 2.14
C GLU A 198 8.49 -14.17 2.81
N VAL A 199 7.83 -13.38 1.99
CA VAL A 199 6.79 -12.46 2.41
C VAL A 199 5.42 -13.01 2.05
N TYR A 200 4.49 -12.87 2.97
CA TYR A 200 3.12 -13.33 2.83
C TYR A 200 2.16 -12.15 2.95
N PHE A 201 1.19 -12.07 2.04
CA PHE A 201 0.14 -11.07 2.04
C PHE A 201 -1.23 -11.72 1.96
N LYS A 202 -2.18 -11.22 2.74
CA LYS A 202 -3.61 -11.59 2.65
C LYS A 202 -4.51 -10.44 3.09
N GLU A 203 -5.82 -10.60 2.85
CA GLU A 203 -6.83 -9.63 3.28
C GLU A 203 -6.52 -8.21 2.76
N LEU A 204 -6.15 -8.12 1.46
CA LEU A 204 -5.82 -6.86 0.78
C LEU A 204 -7.11 -6.14 0.38
N TYR A 205 -7.52 -5.15 1.16
CA TYR A 205 -8.73 -4.38 0.92
C TYR A 205 -8.42 -2.91 0.70
N ILE A 206 -9.04 -2.30 -0.30
CA ILE A 206 -8.89 -0.88 -0.58
C ILE A 206 -10.24 -0.17 -0.55
N LYS A 207 -10.26 1.01 0.07
CA LYS A 207 -11.36 1.98 0.01
C LYS A 207 -10.83 3.27 -0.60
N LYS A 208 -11.40 3.68 -1.74
CA LYS A 208 -11.12 5.01 -2.33
C LYS A 208 -11.73 6.10 -1.47
N LEU A 209 -11.04 7.23 -1.35
CA LEU A 209 -11.48 8.41 -0.61
C LEU A 209 -11.94 9.51 -1.56
#